data_d98904aedaa986c0aa7799030954a35f
#
_entry.id   d98904aedaa986c0aa7799030954a35f
#
_cell.length_a   1.000
_cell.length_b   1.000
_cell.length_c   1.000
_cell.angle_alpha   90.00
_cell.angle_beta   90.00
_cell.angle_gamma   90.00
#
_symmetry.space_group_name_H-M   'P 1'
#
loop_
_entity.id
_entity.type
_entity.pdbx_description
1 polymer ?
#
loop_
_entity_poly.entity_id
_entity_poly.type
_entity_poly.pdbx_seq_one_letter_code
_entity_poly.pdbx_strand_id
1 'polypeptide(L)'
;SFFAPMWWVSLTAPNYPEHIYPNGVRIVLHWTGVANGCTAQTRERDEIQEDEVLDCVEEMNTINHYIGMFPIERGAQLEMKAAPYLFVAFGVLAVVGLFYTGPFWWFLFVPAIALQVGFLVDFAGWLYWFGHNLHEWAAFTVKPFMPTVFGEGKVAQFSTYSFPDYGMGLSIAASVCLVLAVLQRRKQLLA
;
A
#
# COMPACT_ATOMS: atom_id res chain seq x y z
N SER A 1 -3.89 -7.76 -10.86
CA SER A 1 -3.30 -7.12 -9.65
C SER A 1 -3.57 -5.62 -9.57
N PHE A 2 -3.70 -4.89 -10.70
CA PHE A 2 -3.86 -3.41 -10.67
C PHE A 2 -5.05 -2.93 -9.82
N PHE A 3 -6.22 -3.57 -9.91
CA PHE A 3 -7.42 -3.22 -9.14
C PHE A 3 -7.48 -3.85 -7.73
N ALA A 4 -6.56 -4.74 -7.42
CA ALA A 4 -6.51 -5.42 -6.15
C ALA A 4 -5.76 -4.61 -5.10
N PRO A 5 -6.18 -4.63 -3.82
CA PRO A 5 -5.44 -3.99 -2.74
C PRO A 5 -4.05 -4.62 -2.60
N MET A 6 -3.05 -3.77 -2.49
CA MET A 6 -1.65 -4.20 -2.41
C MET A 6 -1.19 -4.41 -0.98
N TRP A 7 -1.65 -3.54 -0.09
CA TRP A 7 -1.21 -3.50 1.29
C TRP A 7 -2.31 -3.01 2.21
N TRP A 8 -2.27 -3.37 3.48
CA TRP A 8 -3.13 -2.76 4.48
C TRP A 8 -2.34 -2.35 5.72
N VAL A 9 -2.80 -1.30 6.34
CA VAL A 9 -2.28 -0.81 7.62
C VAL A 9 -3.45 -0.64 8.57
N SER A 10 -3.27 -1.07 9.82
CA SER A 10 -4.25 -0.89 10.87
C SER A 10 -3.60 -0.33 12.12
N LEU A 11 -4.33 0.53 12.83
CA LEU A 11 -3.96 1.08 14.12
C LEU A 11 -4.97 0.62 15.19
N THR A 12 -4.44 0.17 16.32
CA THR A 12 -5.26 -0.12 17.50
C THR A 12 -4.78 0.72 18.68
N ALA A 13 -5.71 1.22 19.47
CA ALA A 13 -5.44 1.96 20.70
C ALA A 13 -6.63 1.85 21.67
N PRO A 14 -6.45 2.11 22.97
CA PRO A 14 -7.54 2.06 23.94
C PRO A 14 -8.75 2.95 23.60
N ASN A 15 -8.53 4.03 22.86
CA ASN A 15 -9.57 4.96 22.39
C ASN A 15 -10.41 4.42 21.22
N TYR A 16 -9.97 3.31 20.60
CA TYR A 16 -10.63 2.66 19.48
C TYR A 16 -11.08 1.27 19.90
N PRO A 17 -12.24 1.14 20.57
CA PRO A 17 -12.69 -0.13 21.15
C PRO A 17 -13.05 -1.14 20.06
N GLU A 18 -12.76 -2.41 20.31
CA GLU A 18 -12.94 -3.51 19.34
C GLU A 18 -14.39 -3.69 18.87
N HIS A 19 -15.38 -3.29 19.68
CA HIS A 19 -16.79 -3.39 19.28
C HIS A 19 -17.17 -2.36 18.20
N ILE A 20 -16.40 -1.28 18.03
CA ILE A 20 -16.59 -0.28 16.98
C ILE A 20 -15.57 -0.50 15.84
N TYR A 21 -14.33 -0.82 16.22
CA TYR A 21 -13.23 -1.04 15.29
C TYR A 21 -12.67 -2.46 15.45
N PRO A 22 -13.37 -3.51 14.99
CA PRO A 22 -12.96 -4.90 15.22
C PRO A 22 -11.62 -5.27 14.60
N ASN A 23 -11.22 -4.54 13.56
CA ASN A 23 -9.92 -4.69 12.89
C ASN A 23 -9.00 -3.48 13.12
N GLY A 24 -9.28 -2.66 14.15
CA GLY A 24 -8.64 -1.37 14.35
C GLY A 24 -9.03 -0.34 13.29
N VAL A 25 -8.43 0.84 13.35
CA VAL A 25 -8.55 1.88 12.31
C VAL A 25 -7.73 1.41 11.11
N ARG A 26 -8.40 0.80 10.13
CA ARG A 26 -7.77 0.12 8.99
C ARG A 26 -7.91 0.91 7.72
N ILE A 27 -6.80 1.06 7.01
CA ILE A 27 -6.75 1.60 5.65
C ILE A 27 -6.16 0.56 4.70
N VAL A 28 -6.52 0.67 3.43
CA VAL A 28 -6.10 -0.24 2.37
C VAL A 28 -5.44 0.54 1.25
N LEU A 29 -4.24 0.13 0.87
CA LEU A 29 -3.43 0.79 -0.14
C LEU A 29 -3.64 0.11 -1.49
N HIS A 30 -4.02 0.89 -2.49
CA HIS A 30 -4.12 0.52 -3.89
C HIS A 30 -3.06 1.26 -4.69
N TRP A 31 -2.80 0.81 -5.91
CA TRP A 31 -1.91 1.52 -6.85
C TRP A 31 -2.37 2.95 -7.17
N THR A 32 -3.67 3.22 -7.04
CA THR A 32 -4.30 4.49 -7.44
C THR A 32 -4.77 5.34 -6.26
N GLY A 33 -4.58 4.87 -5.03
CA GLY A 33 -5.03 5.62 -3.85
C GLY A 33 -5.13 4.78 -2.60
N VAL A 34 -5.61 5.42 -1.54
CA VAL A 34 -5.90 4.81 -0.25
C VAL A 34 -7.41 4.69 -0.11
N ALA A 35 -7.87 3.53 0.31
CA ALA A 35 -9.28 3.24 0.54
C ALA A 35 -9.57 2.97 2.02
N ASN A 36 -10.81 3.23 2.41
CA ASN A 36 -11.33 2.87 3.72
C ASN A 36 -11.33 1.34 3.89
N GLY A 37 -10.66 0.84 4.92
CA GLY A 37 -10.58 -0.58 5.26
C GLY A 37 -11.50 -0.99 6.40
N CYS A 38 -12.30 -0.05 6.94
CA CYS A 38 -13.28 -0.35 7.97
C CYS A 38 -14.61 -0.79 7.36
N THR A 39 -15.20 -1.83 7.93
CA THR A 39 -16.55 -2.25 7.58
C THR A 39 -17.56 -1.33 8.25
N ALA A 40 -18.58 -0.90 7.48
CA ALA A 40 -19.71 -0.20 8.06
C ALA A 40 -20.34 -1.08 9.14
N GLN A 41 -20.31 -0.64 10.38
CA GLN A 41 -21.09 -1.26 11.44
C GLN A 41 -22.40 -0.49 11.54
N THR A 42 -23.49 -1.19 11.33
CA THR A 42 -24.82 -0.71 11.70
C THR A 42 -24.81 -0.58 13.23
N ARG A 43 -24.70 0.64 13.72
CA ARG A 43 -24.85 0.89 15.14
C ARG A 43 -26.35 0.71 15.46
N GLU A 44 -26.71 -0.39 16.05
CA GLU A 44 -28.01 -0.50 16.75
C GLU A 44 -27.96 0.47 17.93
N ARG A 45 -28.37 1.70 17.66
CA ARG A 45 -28.75 2.63 18.69
C ARG A 45 -30.25 2.84 18.56
N ASP A 46 -30.96 2.47 19.58
CA ASP A 46 -32.35 2.90 19.77
C ASP A 46 -32.42 4.41 19.54
N GLU A 47 -33.32 4.80 18.63
CA GLU A 47 -33.70 6.17 18.30
C GLU A 47 -32.67 7.00 17.53
N ILE A 48 -32.97 7.15 16.23
CA ILE A 48 -32.31 7.92 15.17
C ILE A 48 -31.17 7.17 14.47
N GLN A 49 -31.57 6.43 13.43
CA GLN A 49 -30.68 5.83 12.43
C GLN A 49 -30.07 6.93 11.56
N GLU A 50 -28.87 7.33 11.88
CA GLU A 50 -27.93 7.77 10.86
C GLU A 50 -26.93 6.62 10.70
N ASP A 51 -26.92 5.99 9.53
CA ASP A 51 -25.87 5.04 9.11
C ASP A 51 -24.55 5.81 9.01
N GLU A 52 -23.88 6.02 10.11
CA GLU A 52 -22.57 6.65 10.15
C GLU A 52 -21.57 5.63 9.66
N VAL A 53 -21.23 5.72 8.37
CA VAL A 53 -20.16 4.93 7.76
C VAL A 53 -18.85 5.35 8.39
N LEU A 54 -18.19 4.44 9.12
CA LEU A 54 -16.87 4.68 9.70
C LEU A 54 -15.85 4.95 8.59
N ASP A 55 -15.33 6.17 8.54
CA ASP A 55 -14.23 6.54 7.64
C ASP A 55 -12.89 6.42 8.36
N CYS A 56 -12.25 5.28 8.20
CA CYS A 56 -10.96 5.02 8.80
C CYS A 56 -9.79 5.75 8.13
N VAL A 57 -9.99 6.34 6.95
CA VAL A 57 -8.99 7.24 6.35
C VAL A 57 -8.99 8.58 7.08
N GLU A 58 -10.17 9.13 7.37
CA GLU A 58 -10.30 10.36 8.15
C GLU A 58 -9.83 10.16 9.60
N GLU A 59 -10.18 9.03 10.23
CA GLU A 59 -9.67 8.69 11.56
C GLU A 59 -8.15 8.57 11.60
N MET A 60 -7.55 7.94 10.60
CA MET A 60 -6.09 7.84 10.48
C MET A 60 -5.45 9.22 10.30
N ASN A 61 -6.06 10.11 9.52
CA ASN A 61 -5.61 11.49 9.35
C ASN A 61 -5.72 12.29 10.66
N THR A 62 -6.76 12.05 11.44
CA THR A 62 -6.92 12.65 12.78
C THR A 62 -5.78 12.22 13.70
N ILE A 63 -5.45 10.92 13.72
CA ILE A 63 -4.31 10.41 14.50
C ILE A 63 -2.99 11.03 14.00
N ASN A 64 -2.78 11.08 12.69
CA ASN A 64 -1.61 11.71 12.09
C ASN A 64 -1.49 13.18 12.49
N HIS A 65 -2.60 13.91 12.49
CA HIS A 65 -2.62 15.30 12.93
C HIS A 65 -2.16 15.44 14.39
N TYR A 66 -2.64 14.59 15.30
CA TYR A 66 -2.23 14.64 16.70
C TYR A 66 -0.74 14.43 16.94
N ILE A 67 -0.09 13.58 16.14
CA ILE A 67 1.35 13.30 16.24
C ILE A 67 2.20 14.19 15.32
N GLY A 68 1.56 15.13 14.61
CA GLY A 68 2.23 16.08 13.72
C GLY A 68 2.60 15.56 12.35
N MET A 69 2.12 14.38 11.95
CA MET A 69 2.31 13.85 10.61
C MET A 69 1.40 14.55 9.59
N PHE A 70 1.83 14.57 8.35
CA PHE A 70 1.00 15.03 7.23
C PHE A 70 -0.16 14.07 6.96
N PRO A 71 -1.28 14.57 6.37
CA PRO A 71 -2.38 13.72 5.91
C PRO A 71 -1.90 12.69 4.86
N ILE A 72 -2.53 11.51 4.87
CA ILE A 72 -2.15 10.36 4.03
C ILE A 72 -2.17 10.72 2.55
N GLU A 73 -3.12 11.54 2.12
CA GLU A 73 -3.30 11.95 0.73
C GLU A 73 -2.09 12.73 0.17
N ARG A 74 -1.18 13.20 1.02
CA ARG A 74 0.05 13.86 0.59
C ARG A 74 1.09 12.87 0.07
N GLY A 75 0.99 11.61 0.47
CA GLY A 75 1.91 10.56 0.04
C GLY A 75 1.64 10.08 -1.37
N ALA A 76 2.69 9.74 -2.10
CA ALA A 76 2.66 9.01 -3.37
C ALA A 76 1.72 9.59 -4.45
N GLN A 77 1.45 10.89 -4.43
CA GLN A 77 0.49 11.51 -5.36
C GLN A 77 0.90 11.37 -6.83
N LEU A 78 2.20 11.50 -7.11
CA LEU A 78 2.73 11.36 -8.46
C LEU A 78 2.68 9.89 -8.89
N GLU A 79 3.10 9.01 -8.03
CA GLU A 79 3.15 7.56 -8.22
C GLU A 79 1.75 7.00 -8.50
N MET A 80 0.76 7.40 -7.69
CA MET A 80 -0.64 7.01 -7.87
C MET A 80 -1.23 7.49 -9.19
N LYS A 81 -0.92 8.73 -9.60
CA LYS A 81 -1.35 9.28 -10.91
C LYS A 81 -0.63 8.59 -12.07
N ALA A 82 0.63 8.21 -11.89
CA ALA A 82 1.43 7.54 -12.92
C ALA A 82 1.13 6.04 -13.03
N ALA A 83 0.61 5.40 -11.98
CA ALA A 83 0.39 3.96 -11.91
C ALA A 83 -0.34 3.38 -13.13
N PRO A 84 -1.51 3.88 -13.59
CA PRO A 84 -2.20 3.31 -14.74
C PRO A 84 -1.33 3.33 -16.01
N TYR A 85 -0.57 4.39 -16.23
CA TYR A 85 0.32 4.52 -17.39
C TYR A 85 1.51 3.55 -17.29
N LEU A 86 2.07 3.39 -16.10
CA LEU A 86 3.17 2.44 -15.85
C LEU A 86 2.71 0.99 -16.08
N PHE A 87 1.52 0.62 -15.62
CA PHE A 87 0.97 -0.72 -15.85
C PHE A 87 0.74 -1.00 -17.35
N VAL A 88 0.22 -0.03 -18.09
CA VAL A 88 0.07 -0.14 -19.56
C VAL A 88 1.44 -0.26 -20.22
N ALA A 89 2.41 0.59 -19.85
CA ALA A 89 3.75 0.55 -20.41
C ALA A 89 4.45 -0.80 -20.14
N PHE A 90 4.37 -1.33 -18.92
CA PHE A 90 4.95 -2.63 -18.56
C PHE A 90 4.25 -3.79 -19.28
N GLY A 91 2.93 -3.70 -19.45
CA GLY A 91 2.18 -4.65 -20.27
C GLY A 91 2.63 -4.65 -21.73
N VAL A 92 2.79 -3.47 -22.34
CA VAL A 92 3.30 -3.31 -23.70
C VAL A 92 4.73 -3.86 -23.81
N LEU A 93 5.61 -3.51 -22.88
CA LEU A 93 6.99 -4.05 -22.86
C LEU A 93 7.00 -5.57 -22.78
N ALA A 94 6.16 -6.17 -21.94
CA ALA A 94 6.04 -7.62 -21.83
C ALA A 94 5.56 -8.25 -23.15
N VAL A 95 4.54 -7.67 -23.80
CA VAL A 95 4.04 -8.13 -25.10
C VAL A 95 5.12 -8.00 -26.18
N VAL A 96 5.78 -6.84 -26.29
CA VAL A 96 6.90 -6.65 -27.21
C VAL A 96 7.99 -7.67 -26.93
N GLY A 97 8.31 -7.92 -25.66
CA GLY A 97 9.29 -8.91 -25.24
C GLY A 97 8.98 -10.33 -25.71
N LEU A 98 7.72 -10.69 -25.94
CA LEU A 98 7.36 -12.01 -26.48
C LEU A 98 7.80 -12.18 -27.96
N PHE A 99 7.81 -11.12 -28.75
CA PHE A 99 8.12 -11.16 -30.17
C PHE A 99 9.53 -10.70 -30.52
N TYR A 100 10.14 -9.88 -29.67
CA TYR A 100 11.49 -9.37 -29.89
C TYR A 100 12.54 -10.47 -29.68
N THR A 101 13.37 -10.74 -30.70
CA THR A 101 14.41 -11.78 -30.68
C THR A 101 15.84 -11.24 -30.63
N GLY A 102 16.01 -9.91 -30.53
CA GLY A 102 17.32 -9.27 -30.44
C GLY A 102 18.03 -9.51 -29.10
N PRO A 103 19.29 -9.04 -28.98
CA PRO A 103 20.03 -9.16 -27.73
C PRO A 103 19.30 -8.45 -26.59
N PHE A 104 19.47 -8.95 -25.37
CA PHE A 104 18.88 -8.37 -24.15
C PHE A 104 17.33 -8.34 -24.12
N TRP A 105 16.63 -9.15 -24.93
CA TRP A 105 15.17 -9.26 -24.96
C TRP A 105 14.54 -9.43 -23.56
N TRP A 106 15.22 -10.06 -22.64
CA TRP A 106 14.77 -10.29 -21.26
C TRP A 106 14.65 -9.01 -20.43
N PHE A 107 15.40 -7.93 -20.77
CA PHE A 107 15.29 -6.64 -20.10
C PHE A 107 13.88 -6.03 -20.20
N LEU A 108 13.11 -6.41 -21.21
CA LEU A 108 11.74 -5.91 -21.40
C LEU A 108 10.78 -6.41 -20.32
N PHE A 109 11.13 -7.51 -19.62
CA PHE A 109 10.33 -8.05 -18.53
C PHE A 109 10.76 -7.55 -17.14
N VAL A 110 11.94 -7.00 -17.01
CA VAL A 110 12.50 -6.55 -15.72
C VAL A 110 11.60 -5.55 -15.01
N PRO A 111 11.05 -4.50 -15.64
CA PRO A 111 10.19 -3.55 -14.93
C PRO A 111 8.95 -4.21 -14.31
N ALA A 112 8.30 -5.11 -15.04
CA ALA A 112 7.12 -5.81 -14.54
C ALA A 112 7.46 -6.79 -13.39
N ILE A 113 8.63 -7.44 -13.45
CA ILE A 113 9.10 -8.35 -12.40
C ILE A 113 9.52 -7.57 -11.14
N ALA A 114 10.12 -6.40 -11.30
CA ALA A 114 10.63 -5.58 -10.20
C ALA A 114 9.55 -4.73 -9.50
N LEU A 115 8.32 -4.74 -10.01
CA LEU A 115 7.24 -3.85 -9.57
C LEU A 115 6.97 -3.94 -8.04
N GLN A 116 7.01 -5.15 -7.46
CA GLN A 116 6.76 -5.36 -6.03
C GLN A 116 7.87 -4.79 -5.16
N VAL A 117 9.12 -4.92 -5.61
CA VAL A 117 10.27 -4.32 -4.93
C VAL A 117 10.18 -2.81 -5.00
N GLY A 118 9.81 -2.27 -6.18
CA GLY A 118 9.57 -0.84 -6.36
C GLY A 118 8.49 -0.32 -5.42
N PHE A 119 7.36 -1.01 -5.31
CA PHE A 119 6.29 -0.66 -4.37
C PHE A 119 6.77 -0.63 -2.92
N LEU A 120 7.52 -1.65 -2.46
CA LEU A 120 8.00 -1.70 -1.08
C LEU A 120 9.01 -0.61 -0.77
N VAL A 121 9.90 -0.30 -1.73
CA VAL A 121 10.88 0.79 -1.57
C VAL A 121 10.19 2.15 -1.51
N ASP A 122 9.22 2.38 -2.38
CA ASP A 122 8.43 3.60 -2.42
C ASP A 122 7.60 3.76 -1.14
N PHE A 123 6.87 2.73 -0.73
CA PHE A 123 6.09 2.71 0.50
C PHE A 123 6.96 2.98 1.74
N ALA A 124 8.10 2.30 1.86
CA ALA A 124 9.05 2.54 2.96
C ALA A 124 9.61 3.97 2.91
N GLY A 125 9.91 4.50 1.72
CA GLY A 125 10.36 5.86 1.52
C GLY A 125 9.35 6.90 1.99
N TRP A 126 8.07 6.72 1.66
CA TRP A 126 6.99 7.60 2.12
C TRP A 126 6.76 7.50 3.62
N LEU A 127 6.77 6.29 4.21
CA LEU A 127 6.67 6.13 5.67
C LEU A 127 7.83 6.81 6.39
N TYR A 128 9.06 6.67 5.88
CA TYR A 128 10.22 7.39 6.41
C TYR A 128 10.00 8.91 6.34
N TRP A 129 9.54 9.41 5.19
CA TRP A 129 9.29 10.84 5.01
C TRP A 129 8.23 11.36 5.99
N PHE A 130 7.09 10.65 6.14
CA PHE A 130 6.04 11.03 7.08
C PHE A 130 6.54 11.08 8.53
N GLY A 131 7.31 10.10 8.97
CA GLY A 131 7.81 10.04 10.34
C GLY A 131 8.96 11.00 10.65
N HIS A 132 9.62 11.59 9.63
CA HIS A 132 10.72 12.53 9.80
C HIS A 132 10.35 13.98 9.46
N ASN A 133 9.19 14.22 8.86
CA ASN A 133 8.69 15.57 8.56
C ASN A 133 7.46 15.86 9.44
N LEU A 134 7.71 16.00 10.74
CA LEU A 134 6.66 16.29 11.71
C LEU A 134 6.48 17.79 11.86
N HIS A 135 5.24 18.22 12.07
CA HIS A 135 4.89 19.61 12.33
C HIS A 135 5.09 19.97 13.80
N GLU A 136 5.52 21.23 14.05
CA GLU A 136 5.72 21.75 15.39
C GLU A 136 4.41 21.97 16.18
N TRP A 137 3.28 22.06 15.49
CA TRP A 137 1.95 22.23 16.10
C TRP A 137 1.30 20.91 16.59
N ALA A 138 2.02 19.80 16.58
CA ALA A 138 1.55 18.52 17.11
C ALA A 138 1.06 18.68 18.57
N ALA A 139 0.04 17.91 18.95
CA ALA A 139 -0.51 17.94 20.31
C ALA A 139 0.53 17.52 21.38
N PHE A 140 1.52 16.74 20.98
CA PHE A 140 2.68 16.35 21.79
C PHE A 140 3.92 16.15 20.93
N THR A 141 5.07 16.48 21.48
CA THR A 141 6.34 16.35 20.76
C THR A 141 6.74 14.89 20.64
N VAL A 142 6.70 14.39 19.40
CA VAL A 142 7.21 13.05 19.05
C VAL A 142 8.58 13.22 18.40
N LYS A 143 9.55 12.39 18.80
CA LYS A 143 10.83 12.34 18.08
C LYS A 143 10.62 11.72 16.70
N PRO A 144 11.40 12.15 15.68
CA PRO A 144 11.36 11.48 14.37
C PRO A 144 11.46 9.97 14.50
N PHE A 145 10.61 9.25 13.80
CA PHE A 145 10.52 7.80 13.88
C PHE A 145 10.26 7.18 12.50
N MET A 146 10.44 5.88 12.40
CA MET A 146 10.07 5.11 11.21
C MET A 146 8.78 4.36 11.50
N PRO A 147 7.64 4.70 10.85
CA PRO A 147 6.44 3.89 10.92
C PRO A 147 6.69 2.47 10.44
N THR A 148 5.89 1.52 10.93
CA THR A 148 6.05 0.10 10.64
C THR A 148 5.80 -0.18 9.16
N VAL A 149 6.83 -0.62 8.44
CA VAL A 149 6.70 -1.01 7.03
C VAL A 149 6.07 -2.39 6.91
N PHE A 150 6.49 -3.35 7.73
CA PHE A 150 6.01 -4.72 7.69
C PHE A 150 5.94 -5.31 9.11
N GLY A 151 4.85 -6.00 9.40
CA GLY A 151 4.64 -6.66 10.69
C GLY A 151 3.96 -5.77 11.71
N GLU A 152 4.30 -5.97 12.96
CA GLU A 152 3.75 -5.23 14.10
C GLU A 152 4.76 -4.20 14.60
N GLY A 153 4.25 -3.04 15.00
CA GLY A 153 5.03 -1.98 15.62
C GLY A 153 4.23 -1.22 16.65
N LYS A 154 4.91 -0.34 17.38
CA LYS A 154 4.27 0.52 18.38
C LYS A 154 4.79 1.93 18.28
N VAL A 155 3.86 2.89 18.21
CA VAL A 155 4.17 4.33 18.21
C VAL A 155 3.33 4.97 19.32
N ALA A 156 4.00 5.42 20.38
CA ALA A 156 3.35 5.90 21.59
C ALA A 156 2.37 4.86 22.18
N GLN A 157 1.08 5.18 22.25
CA GLN A 157 0.02 4.28 22.72
C GLN A 157 -0.63 3.44 21.60
N PHE A 158 -0.26 3.71 20.33
CA PHE A 158 -0.83 3.03 19.16
C PHE A 158 -0.02 1.80 18.81
N SER A 159 -0.68 0.66 18.68
CA SER A 159 -0.11 -0.52 18.04
C SER A 159 -0.45 -0.49 16.56
N THR A 160 0.55 -0.69 15.71
CA THR A 160 0.44 -0.62 14.26
C THR A 160 0.65 -2.00 13.67
N TYR A 161 -0.18 -2.35 12.68
CA TYR A 161 -0.10 -3.59 11.93
C TYR A 161 0.00 -3.22 10.45
N SER A 162 0.98 -3.77 9.76
CA SER A 162 1.25 -3.44 8.35
C SER A 162 1.60 -4.71 7.60
N PHE A 163 0.74 -5.14 6.68
CA PHE A 163 0.88 -6.43 5.98
C PHE A 163 0.45 -6.34 4.51
N PRO A 164 1.02 -7.24 3.66
CA PRO A 164 0.57 -7.37 2.28
C PRO A 164 -0.86 -7.86 2.22
N ASP A 165 -1.60 -7.37 1.23
CA ASP A 165 -2.92 -7.85 0.87
C ASP A 165 -2.83 -8.80 -0.36
N TYR A 166 -3.96 -9.40 -0.77
CA TYR A 166 -3.98 -10.39 -1.85
C TYR A 166 -3.47 -9.85 -3.19
N GLY A 167 -3.56 -8.55 -3.46
CA GLY A 167 -3.01 -7.92 -4.66
C GLY A 167 -1.50 -8.04 -4.75
N MET A 168 -0.78 -7.95 -3.63
CA MET A 168 0.65 -8.21 -3.56
C MET A 168 0.92 -9.69 -3.92
N GLY A 169 0.15 -10.63 -3.37
CA GLY A 169 0.28 -12.05 -3.69
C GLY A 169 0.07 -12.33 -5.19
N LEU A 170 -0.96 -11.74 -5.80
CA LEU A 170 -1.21 -11.84 -7.24
C LEU A 170 -0.07 -11.24 -8.08
N SER A 171 0.49 -10.14 -7.64
CA SER A 171 1.60 -9.46 -8.30
C SER A 171 2.88 -10.30 -8.25
N ILE A 172 3.18 -10.91 -7.10
CA ILE A 172 4.30 -11.86 -6.96
C ILE A 172 4.10 -13.08 -7.85
N ALA A 173 2.91 -13.67 -7.85
CA ALA A 173 2.59 -14.81 -8.71
C ALA A 173 2.78 -14.49 -10.20
N ALA A 174 2.32 -13.32 -10.63
CA ALA A 174 2.55 -12.85 -12.01
C ALA A 174 4.05 -12.72 -12.34
N SER A 175 4.84 -12.17 -11.42
CA SER A 175 6.29 -12.04 -11.60
C SER A 175 6.99 -13.40 -11.68
N VAL A 176 6.59 -14.36 -10.85
CA VAL A 176 7.10 -15.74 -10.92
C VAL A 176 6.79 -16.35 -12.30
N CYS A 177 5.56 -16.20 -12.79
CA CYS A 177 5.18 -16.67 -14.12
C CYS A 177 6.04 -16.02 -15.24
N LEU A 178 6.30 -14.71 -15.15
CA LEU A 178 7.15 -14.00 -16.09
C LEU A 178 8.59 -14.51 -16.06
N VAL A 179 9.15 -14.71 -14.86
CA VAL A 179 10.50 -15.29 -14.72
C VAL A 179 10.58 -16.68 -15.33
N LEU A 180 9.60 -17.55 -15.06
CA LEU A 180 9.56 -18.88 -15.65
C LEU A 180 9.46 -18.83 -17.18
N ALA A 181 8.64 -17.94 -17.74
CA ALA A 181 8.53 -17.73 -19.18
C ALA A 181 9.86 -17.26 -19.80
N VAL A 182 10.56 -16.34 -19.15
CA VAL A 182 11.90 -15.88 -19.56
C VAL A 182 12.90 -17.04 -19.56
N LEU A 183 12.93 -17.85 -18.51
CA LEU A 183 13.83 -18.99 -18.39
C LEU A 183 13.54 -20.07 -19.46
N GLN A 184 12.28 -20.40 -19.69
CA GLN A 184 11.87 -21.36 -20.74
C GLN A 184 12.28 -20.88 -22.11
N ARG A 185 12.00 -19.63 -22.44
CA ARG A 185 12.38 -19.05 -23.73
C ARG A 185 13.89 -19.02 -23.92
N ARG A 186 14.66 -18.66 -22.88
CA ARG A 186 16.13 -18.72 -22.95
C ARG A 186 16.61 -20.12 -23.29
N LYS A 187 16.02 -21.15 -22.67
CA LYS A 187 16.37 -22.55 -22.94
C LYS A 187 16.09 -22.93 -24.41
N GLN A 188 14.96 -22.48 -24.97
CA GLN A 188 14.60 -22.74 -26.37
C GLN A 188 15.53 -22.04 -27.37
N LEU A 189 16.06 -20.86 -27.05
CA LEU A 189 16.99 -20.13 -27.92
C LEU A 189 18.42 -20.67 -27.86
N LEU A 190 18.75 -21.48 -26.84
CA LEU A 190 20.06 -22.11 -26.69
C LEU A 190 20.10 -23.57 -27.18
N ALA A 191 18.94 -24.18 -27.47
CA ALA A 191 18.80 -25.53 -28.04
C ALA A 191 18.77 -25.48 -29.55
#